data_0784efa49cc48be1d98a62d05541d912
#
_entry.id   0784efa49cc48be1d98a62d05541d912
#
_cell.length_a   1.000
_cell.length_b   1.000
_cell.length_c   1.000
_cell.angle_alpha   90.00
_cell.angle_beta   90.00
_cell.angle_gamma   90.00
#
_symmetry.space_group_name_H-M   'P 1'
#
loop_
_entity.id
_entity.type
_entity.pdbx_description
1 polymer ?
#
loop_
_entity_poly.entity_id
_entity_poly.type
_entity_poly.pdbx_seq_one_letter_code
_entity_poly.pdbx_strand_id
1 'polypeptide(L)'
;MERKFFVAVKALLFDQDKFLLVKRSDKARGEHHHWELPGGRLEFGESPEEALARELLEETGLSAQIVCPLQTWRFFREEDTQIVGITFLCKTATNTVRLSEEHEAYAWITRDELKGYDLMPSVLADIRKLDLDTILNLMKKT
;
A
#
# COMPACT_ATOMS: atom_id res chain seq x y z
N MET A 1 -26.95 -3.84 15.39
CA MET A 1 -25.89 -3.97 14.34
C MET A 1 -24.55 -4.10 15.04
N GLU A 2 -23.90 -5.20 14.77
CA GLU A 2 -22.57 -5.45 15.33
C GLU A 2 -21.52 -4.67 14.54
N ARG A 3 -20.68 -3.91 15.26
CA ARG A 3 -19.60 -3.14 14.64
C ARG A 3 -18.32 -3.95 14.61
N LYS A 4 -17.59 -3.86 13.51
CA LYS A 4 -16.37 -4.62 13.28
C LYS A 4 -15.19 -3.71 13.00
N PHE A 5 -14.03 -4.10 13.51
CA PHE A 5 -12.77 -3.45 13.20
C PHE A 5 -11.84 -4.45 12.52
N PHE A 6 -11.17 -3.98 11.48
CA PHE A 6 -10.06 -4.71 10.87
C PHE A 6 -8.85 -3.81 10.84
N VAL A 7 -7.68 -4.41 10.87
CA VAL A 7 -6.43 -3.68 10.74
C VAL A 7 -5.82 -4.01 9.38
N ALA A 8 -5.41 -2.99 8.65
CA ALA A 8 -4.77 -3.14 7.36
C ALA A 8 -3.41 -2.44 7.34
N VAL A 9 -2.52 -2.95 6.52
CA VAL A 9 -1.19 -2.38 6.35
C VAL A 9 -0.94 -2.15 4.87
N LYS A 10 -0.30 -1.04 4.54
CA LYS A 10 0.06 -0.68 3.17
C LYS A 10 1.53 -0.28 3.13
N ALA A 11 2.14 -0.48 1.98
CA ALA A 11 3.54 -0.14 1.77
C ALA A 11 3.68 1.02 0.79
N LEU A 12 4.38 2.06 1.22
CA LEU A 12 4.98 3.00 0.31
C LEU A 12 6.35 2.41 -0.01
N LEU A 13 6.37 1.61 -1.07
CA LEU A 13 7.52 0.76 -1.41
C LEU A 13 8.35 1.39 -2.51
N PHE A 14 9.55 1.80 -2.17
CA PHE A 14 10.45 2.45 -3.11
C PHE A 14 11.46 1.49 -3.72
N ASP A 15 11.67 1.66 -5.01
CA ASP A 15 12.87 1.24 -5.72
C ASP A 15 13.51 2.53 -6.22
N GLN A 16 14.59 2.96 -5.57
CA GLN A 16 15.23 4.25 -5.79
C GLN A 16 14.24 5.40 -5.55
N ASP A 17 13.90 6.19 -6.56
CA ASP A 17 13.02 7.35 -6.42
C ASP A 17 11.57 7.10 -6.83
N LYS A 18 11.25 5.86 -7.18
CA LYS A 18 9.90 5.48 -7.61
C LYS A 18 9.25 4.54 -6.60
N PHE A 19 7.96 4.71 -6.41
CA PHE A 19 7.21 3.82 -5.55
C PHE A 19 6.17 3.04 -6.35
N LEU A 20 5.76 1.90 -5.78
CA LEU A 20 4.91 0.94 -6.45
C LEU A 20 3.43 1.24 -6.25
N LEU A 21 2.69 1.28 -7.35
CA LEU A 21 1.23 1.21 -7.35
C LEU A 21 0.81 -0.09 -8.01
N VAL A 22 -0.29 -0.66 -7.53
CA VAL A 22 -0.93 -1.83 -8.11
C VAL A 22 -2.38 -1.50 -8.41
N LYS A 23 -2.92 -2.10 -9.48
CA LYS A 23 -4.29 -1.86 -9.91
C LYS A 23 -5.14 -3.09 -9.65
N ARG A 24 -6.25 -2.91 -8.96
CA ARG A 24 -7.15 -4.02 -8.66
C ARG A 24 -7.76 -4.59 -9.92
N SER A 25 -7.90 -5.91 -9.96
CA SER A 25 -8.47 -6.63 -11.09
C SER A 25 -9.99 -6.73 -10.96
N ASP A 26 -10.65 -7.10 -12.05
CA ASP A 26 -12.09 -7.40 -12.08
C ASP A 26 -12.48 -8.50 -11.10
N LYS A 27 -11.56 -9.42 -10.85
CA LYS A 27 -11.81 -10.56 -9.97
C LYS A 27 -11.72 -10.20 -8.50
N ALA A 28 -11.06 -9.10 -8.18
CA ALA A 28 -11.03 -8.60 -6.82
C ALA A 28 -12.39 -7.99 -6.51
N ARG A 29 -12.82 -8.11 -5.26
CA ARG A 29 -14.07 -7.52 -4.84
C ARG A 29 -14.10 -6.03 -5.12
N GLY A 30 -15.12 -5.58 -5.77
CA GLY A 30 -15.33 -4.17 -5.98
C GLY A 30 -15.54 -3.86 -7.43
N GLU A 31 -16.36 -2.88 -7.61
CA GLU A 31 -16.76 -2.37 -8.91
C GLU A 31 -15.73 -1.38 -9.45
N HIS A 32 -14.66 -1.14 -8.67
CA HIS A 32 -13.73 -0.06 -8.94
C HIS A 32 -12.34 -0.60 -9.22
N HIS A 33 -11.84 -0.30 -10.40
CA HIS A 33 -10.50 -0.64 -10.86
C HIS A 33 -9.52 0.45 -10.45
N HIS A 34 -9.46 0.73 -9.15
CA HIS A 34 -8.56 1.76 -8.66
C HIS A 34 -7.14 1.26 -8.52
N TRP A 35 -6.22 2.20 -8.69
CA TRP A 35 -4.84 2.01 -8.31
C TRP A 35 -4.71 2.22 -6.79
N GLU A 36 -3.81 1.49 -6.18
CA GLU A 36 -3.62 1.53 -4.73
C GLU A 36 -2.18 1.19 -4.36
N LEU A 37 -1.82 1.46 -3.12
CA LEU A 37 -0.58 0.93 -2.56
C LEU A 37 -0.77 -0.56 -2.26
N PRO A 38 0.28 -1.38 -2.43
CA PRO A 38 0.18 -2.80 -2.07
C PRO A 38 0.07 -3.00 -0.57
N GLY A 39 -0.58 -4.08 -0.17
CA GLY A 39 -0.80 -4.43 1.22
C GLY A 39 -2.15 -5.09 1.42
N GLY A 40 -2.52 -5.32 2.66
CA GLY A 40 -3.78 -5.99 2.98
C GLY A 40 -4.02 -6.06 4.47
N ARG A 41 -4.91 -6.95 4.87
CA ARG A 41 -5.33 -7.05 6.27
C ARG A 41 -4.40 -7.96 7.08
N LEU A 42 -4.25 -7.62 8.36
CA LEU A 42 -3.62 -8.52 9.32
C LEU A 42 -4.48 -9.76 9.51
N GLU A 43 -3.80 -10.88 9.67
CA GLU A 43 -4.40 -12.09 10.19
C GLU A 43 -4.15 -12.16 11.69
N PHE A 44 -5.03 -12.82 12.41
CA PHE A 44 -4.90 -12.95 13.85
C PHE A 44 -3.55 -13.58 14.21
N GLY A 45 -2.84 -12.95 15.12
CA GLY A 45 -1.52 -13.41 15.56
C GLY A 45 -0.33 -12.79 14.83
N GLU A 46 -0.59 -12.08 13.74
CA GLU A 46 0.49 -11.37 13.02
C GLU A 46 0.74 -9.99 13.61
N SER A 47 2.00 -9.58 13.63
CA SER A 47 2.32 -8.16 13.82
C SER A 47 2.03 -7.41 12.51
N PRO A 48 1.90 -6.07 12.56
CA PRO A 48 1.75 -5.29 11.33
C PRO A 48 2.87 -5.54 10.32
N GLU A 49 4.11 -5.64 10.77
CA GLU A 49 5.27 -5.87 9.91
C GLU A 49 5.23 -7.26 9.27
N GLU A 50 4.86 -8.28 10.04
CA GLU A 50 4.71 -9.63 9.51
C GLU A 50 3.62 -9.71 8.45
N ALA A 51 2.49 -9.06 8.71
CA ALA A 51 1.39 -9.01 7.76
C ALA A 51 1.80 -8.32 6.46
N LEU A 52 2.52 -7.20 6.57
CA LEU A 52 2.94 -6.46 5.39
C LEU A 52 3.94 -7.26 4.55
N ALA A 53 4.90 -7.91 5.20
CA ALA A 53 5.86 -8.76 4.50
C ALA A 53 5.16 -9.88 3.74
N ARG A 54 4.18 -10.53 4.38
CA ARG A 54 3.40 -11.59 3.75
C ARG A 54 2.60 -11.07 2.57
N GLU A 55 1.88 -9.96 2.76
CA GLU A 55 1.06 -9.36 1.70
C GLU A 55 1.90 -8.93 0.49
N LEU A 56 3.05 -8.31 0.73
CA LEU A 56 3.93 -7.90 -0.37
C LEU A 56 4.43 -9.09 -1.16
N LEU A 57 4.81 -10.15 -0.47
CA LEU A 57 5.28 -11.36 -1.14
C LEU A 57 4.15 -12.00 -1.97
N GLU A 58 2.94 -12.09 -1.41
CA GLU A 58 1.78 -12.66 -2.12
C GLU A 58 1.37 -11.83 -3.32
N GLU A 59 1.29 -10.51 -3.16
CA GLU A 59 0.76 -9.62 -4.19
C GLU A 59 1.77 -9.24 -5.27
N THR A 60 3.05 -9.16 -4.92
CA THR A 60 4.07 -8.61 -5.82
C THR A 60 5.26 -9.52 -6.06
N GLY A 61 5.41 -10.56 -5.24
CA GLY A 61 6.60 -11.42 -5.29
C GLY A 61 7.85 -10.77 -4.71
N LEU A 62 7.75 -9.60 -4.12
CA LEU A 62 8.90 -8.87 -3.61
C LEU A 62 9.12 -9.09 -2.13
N SER A 63 10.39 -9.26 -1.76
CA SER A 63 10.83 -9.18 -0.38
C SER A 63 11.32 -7.76 -0.15
N ALA A 64 10.67 -7.06 0.78
CA ALA A 64 10.97 -5.66 1.03
C ALA A 64 11.55 -5.46 2.42
N GLN A 65 12.40 -4.46 2.56
CA GLN A 65 12.86 -3.99 3.85
C GLN A 65 11.83 -2.98 4.37
N ILE A 66 11.24 -3.26 5.53
CA ILE A 66 10.32 -2.33 6.19
C ILE A 66 11.16 -1.39 7.04
N VAL A 67 11.09 -0.10 6.74
CA VAL A 67 11.93 0.91 7.40
C VAL A 67 11.24 1.46 8.64
N CYS A 68 10.05 2.01 8.50
CA CYS A 68 9.31 2.60 9.62
C CYS A 68 7.86 2.86 9.21
N PRO A 69 6.95 2.99 10.18
CA PRO A 69 5.60 3.47 9.90
C PRO A 69 5.65 4.96 9.53
N LEU A 70 4.79 5.39 8.61
CA LEU A 70 4.72 6.76 8.15
C LEU A 70 3.45 7.48 8.61
N GLN A 71 2.33 6.79 8.56
CA GLN A 71 1.03 7.40 8.88
C GLN A 71 0.02 6.34 9.26
N THR A 72 -1.01 6.78 9.92
CA THR A 72 -2.19 5.95 10.19
C THR A 72 -3.39 6.59 9.50
N TRP A 73 -4.38 5.78 9.22
CA TRP A 73 -5.59 6.23 8.56
C TRP A 73 -6.76 5.36 8.97
N ARG A 74 -7.96 5.82 8.66
CA ARG A 74 -9.20 5.13 8.94
C ARG A 74 -10.06 5.14 7.69
N PHE A 75 -10.72 4.02 7.44
CA PHE A 75 -11.60 3.87 6.29
C PHE A 75 -12.83 3.06 6.70
N PHE A 76 -14.01 3.54 6.34
CA PHE A 76 -15.25 2.77 6.51
C PHE A 76 -15.53 2.00 5.23
N ARG A 77 -15.39 0.69 5.31
CA ARG A 77 -15.69 -0.18 4.17
C ARG A 77 -17.20 -0.30 3.99
N GLU A 78 -17.90 -0.44 5.10
CA GLU A 78 -19.34 -0.48 5.19
C GLU A 78 -19.72 0.31 6.44
N GLU A 79 -21.02 0.56 6.62
CA GLU A 79 -21.49 1.35 7.75
C GLU A 79 -21.05 0.79 9.11
N ASP A 80 -20.99 -0.54 9.21
CA ASP A 80 -20.62 -1.24 10.44
C ASP A 80 -19.18 -1.73 10.49
N THR A 81 -18.39 -1.46 9.45
CA THR A 81 -17.04 -2.01 9.33
C THR A 81 -16.02 -0.90 9.13
N GLN A 82 -15.19 -0.73 10.15
CA GLN A 82 -14.10 0.26 10.13
C GLN A 82 -12.76 -0.43 9.96
N ILE A 83 -11.97 0.07 9.04
CA ILE A 83 -10.61 -0.40 8.84
C ILE A 83 -9.65 0.65 9.38
N VAL A 84 -8.77 0.24 10.29
CA VAL A 84 -7.70 1.07 10.81
C VAL A 84 -6.43 0.65 10.08
N GLY A 85 -5.76 1.60 9.47
CA GLY A 85 -4.63 1.30 8.62
C GLY A 85 -3.34 1.96 9.05
N ILE A 86 -2.24 1.34 8.66
CA ILE A 86 -0.89 1.86 8.86
C ILE A 86 -0.18 1.76 7.51
N THR A 87 0.40 2.87 7.06
CA THR A 87 1.26 2.88 5.88
C THR A 87 2.71 2.91 6.34
N PHE A 88 3.49 1.93 5.85
CA PHE A 88 4.90 1.81 6.17
C PHE A 88 5.77 2.27 5.01
N LEU A 89 6.89 2.88 5.34
CA LEU A 89 7.96 3.13 4.39
C LEU A 89 8.73 1.84 4.20
N CYS A 90 8.87 1.42 2.94
CA CYS A 90 9.59 0.20 2.58
C CYS A 90 10.51 0.47 1.41
N LYS A 91 11.54 -0.36 1.28
CA LYS A 91 12.41 -0.31 0.10
C LYS A 91 12.73 -1.71 -0.38
N THR A 92 12.98 -1.83 -1.67
CA THR A 92 13.33 -3.09 -2.31
C THR A 92 14.55 -2.90 -3.18
N ALA A 93 15.35 -3.96 -3.29
CA ALA A 93 16.52 -3.99 -4.18
C ALA A 93 16.17 -4.44 -5.60
N THR A 94 14.97 -4.99 -5.79
CA THR A 94 14.53 -5.50 -7.08
C THR A 94 13.17 -4.90 -7.43
N ASN A 95 12.90 -4.75 -8.73
CA ASN A 95 11.66 -4.15 -9.21
C ASN A 95 10.85 -5.06 -10.12
N THR A 96 11.21 -6.33 -10.19
CA THR A 96 10.47 -7.30 -10.99
C THR A 96 9.27 -7.78 -10.20
N VAL A 97 8.09 -7.33 -10.60
CA VAL A 97 6.83 -7.62 -9.92
C VAL A 97 6.15 -8.80 -10.59
N ARG A 98 5.66 -9.73 -9.76
CA ARG A 98 4.82 -10.82 -10.21
C ARG A 98 3.49 -10.72 -9.47
N LEU A 99 2.45 -10.28 -10.19
CA LEU A 99 1.15 -10.01 -9.59
C LEU A 99 0.38 -11.28 -9.26
N SER A 100 -0.41 -11.22 -8.18
CA SER A 100 -1.43 -12.20 -7.88
C SER A 100 -2.70 -11.90 -8.69
N GLU A 101 -3.72 -12.74 -8.55
CA GLU A 101 -4.99 -12.54 -9.23
C GLU A 101 -5.76 -11.30 -8.78
N GLU A 102 -5.43 -10.77 -7.61
CA GLU A 102 -6.10 -9.57 -7.09
C GLU A 102 -5.80 -8.30 -7.87
N HIS A 103 -4.69 -8.29 -8.59
CA HIS A 103 -4.23 -7.12 -9.32
C HIS A 103 -3.95 -7.45 -10.77
N GLU A 104 -4.30 -6.53 -11.66
CA GLU A 104 -4.15 -6.71 -13.11
C GLU A 104 -2.99 -5.93 -13.70
N ALA A 105 -2.44 -4.97 -12.96
CA ALA A 105 -1.35 -4.13 -13.45
C ALA A 105 -0.56 -3.55 -12.30
N TYR A 106 0.66 -3.12 -12.59
CA TYR A 106 1.49 -2.40 -11.64
C TYR A 106 2.26 -1.29 -12.34
N ALA A 107 2.70 -0.31 -11.56
CA ALA A 107 3.54 0.77 -12.07
C ALA A 107 4.47 1.27 -10.97
N TRP A 108 5.69 1.55 -11.37
CA TRP A 108 6.65 2.26 -10.53
C TRP A 108 6.59 3.73 -10.94
N ILE A 109 6.20 4.59 -10.01
CA ILE A 109 5.94 5.99 -10.34
C ILE A 109 6.70 6.94 -9.43
N THR A 110 6.93 8.15 -9.95
CA THR A 110 7.40 9.27 -9.13
C THR A 110 6.21 9.99 -8.54
N ARG A 111 6.47 10.86 -7.55
CA ARG A 111 5.44 11.69 -6.95
C ARG A 111 4.63 12.47 -8.00
N ASP A 112 5.32 13.06 -8.97
CA ASP A 112 4.68 13.91 -9.96
C ASP A 112 3.77 13.13 -10.92
N GLU A 113 4.02 11.84 -11.09
CA GLU A 113 3.20 10.99 -11.93
C GLU A 113 1.91 10.53 -11.24
N LEU A 114 1.79 10.75 -9.93
CA LEU A 114 0.64 10.30 -9.15
C LEU A 114 -0.70 10.79 -9.71
N LYS A 115 -0.74 12.00 -10.24
CA LYS A 115 -1.94 12.61 -10.82
C LYS A 115 -2.47 11.87 -12.04
N GLY A 116 -1.66 11.04 -12.67
CA GLY A 116 -2.06 10.24 -13.83
C GLY A 116 -2.72 8.91 -13.48
N TYR A 117 -2.88 8.60 -12.21
CA TYR A 117 -3.42 7.32 -11.76
C TYR A 117 -4.69 7.54 -10.96
N ASP A 118 -5.70 6.69 -11.24
CA ASP A 118 -7.00 6.79 -10.59
C ASP A 118 -6.97 6.09 -9.23
N LEU A 119 -6.66 6.85 -8.19
CA LEU A 119 -6.73 6.37 -6.81
C LEU A 119 -8.03 6.82 -6.17
N MET A 120 -8.51 6.06 -5.19
CA MET A 120 -9.63 6.54 -4.37
C MET A 120 -9.26 7.87 -3.74
N PRO A 121 -10.19 8.85 -3.68
CA PRO A 121 -9.88 10.18 -3.16
C PRO A 121 -9.25 10.18 -1.76
N SER A 122 -9.71 9.30 -0.87
CA SER A 122 -9.16 9.21 0.47
C SER A 122 -7.72 8.71 0.47
N VAL A 123 -7.40 7.75 -0.39
CA VAL A 123 -6.05 7.21 -0.53
C VAL A 123 -5.12 8.28 -1.09
N LEU A 124 -5.57 8.98 -2.13
CA LEU A 124 -4.80 10.06 -2.73
C LEU A 124 -4.52 11.17 -1.71
N ALA A 125 -5.54 11.55 -0.93
CA ALA A 125 -5.39 12.57 0.11
C ALA A 125 -4.37 12.15 1.17
N ASP A 126 -4.39 10.88 1.58
CA ASP A 126 -3.45 10.37 2.57
C ASP A 126 -2.00 10.40 2.04
N ILE A 127 -1.79 10.00 0.80
CA ILE A 127 -0.46 10.04 0.18
C ILE A 127 0.03 11.48 0.06
N ARG A 128 -0.86 12.41 -0.31
CA ARG A 128 -0.51 13.83 -0.46
C ARG A 128 -0.12 14.51 0.84
N LYS A 129 -0.53 13.96 1.98
CA LYS A 129 -0.12 14.47 3.30
C LYS A 129 1.34 14.15 3.60
N LEU A 130 1.92 13.19 2.89
CA LEU A 130 3.31 12.78 3.10
C LEU A 130 4.26 13.71 2.35
N ASP A 131 5.34 14.10 3.01
CA ASP A 131 6.42 14.83 2.36
C ASP A 131 7.37 13.81 1.71
N LEU A 132 7.04 13.42 0.47
CA LEU A 132 7.77 12.38 -0.23
C LEU A 132 9.23 12.75 -0.51
N ASP A 133 9.51 14.03 -0.71
CA ASP A 133 10.88 14.46 -0.94
C ASP A 133 11.75 14.27 0.30
N THR A 134 11.23 14.65 1.46
CA THR A 134 11.92 14.43 2.74
C THR A 134 12.10 12.94 3.01
N ILE A 135 11.07 12.14 2.76
CA ILE A 135 11.11 10.68 2.94
C ILE A 135 12.20 10.06 2.05
N LEU A 136 12.26 10.46 0.78
CA LEU A 136 13.28 9.97 -0.16
C LEU A 136 14.68 10.35 0.30
N ASN A 137 14.85 11.57 0.77
CA ASN A 137 16.15 12.02 1.26
C ASN A 137 16.61 11.22 2.48
N LEU A 138 15.68 10.91 3.38
CA LEU A 138 15.98 10.08 4.54
C LEU A 138 16.37 8.66 4.13
N MET A 139 15.69 8.11 3.13
CA MET A 139 16.00 6.76 2.63
C MET A 139 17.37 6.66 2.00
N LYS A 140 17.82 7.69 1.31
CA LYS A 140 19.14 7.70 0.70
C LYS A 140 20.28 7.66 1.71
N LYS A 141 20.00 7.96 2.98
CA LYS A 141 20.98 7.95 4.07
C LYS A 141 21.00 6.64 4.85
N THR A 142 20.13 5.71 4.52
CA THR A 142 20.05 4.42 5.25
C THR A 142 20.68 3.25 4.47
#